data_fbc9342151ba23eb2eb684a1e5e900d0
#
_entry.id   fbc9342151ba23eb2eb684a1e5e900d0
#
_cell.length_a   1.000
_cell.length_b   1.000
_cell.length_c   1.000
_cell.angle_alpha   90.00
_cell.angle_beta   90.00
_cell.angle_gamma   90.00
#
_symmetry.space_group_name_H-M   'P 1'
#
loop_
_entity.id
_entity.type
_entity.pdbx_description
1 polymer ?
#
loop_
_entity_poly.entity_id
_entity_poly.type
_entity_poly.pdbx_seq_one_letter_code
_entity_poly.pdbx_strand_id
1 'polypeptide(L)'
;MKIAIVYSSVTGNTKELAEVIYRNFLGYSLDVMIYRIEDFSPAYIDRFDVVVVGTYTWGDGEIPKEMRKLYYAFEKLGNKKIISGVFGTGDSFYPKYCGAVDLFRDMLYVRTNLTATLKVELLPQIQDLQRSQMFVDSILKRADKLNNSFKMKDIQYK
;
A
#
# COMPACT_ATOMS: atom_id res chain seq x y z
N MET A 1 9.67 10.47 -8.54
CA MET A 1 8.57 9.55 -8.20
C MET A 1 8.08 9.87 -6.81
N LYS A 2 6.78 10.08 -6.66
CA LYS A 2 6.14 10.41 -5.39
C LYS A 2 5.39 9.21 -4.84
N ILE A 3 5.69 8.82 -3.61
CA ILE A 3 5.13 7.66 -2.94
C ILE A 3 4.40 8.10 -1.68
N ALA A 4 3.16 7.68 -1.51
CA ALA A 4 2.41 7.85 -0.28
C ALA A 4 2.17 6.50 0.40
N ILE A 5 2.45 6.42 1.69
CA ILE A 5 2.01 5.34 2.56
C ILE A 5 0.87 5.90 3.41
N VAL A 6 -0.30 5.31 3.30
CA VAL A 6 -1.50 5.76 4.02
C VAL A 6 -2.01 4.60 4.88
N TYR A 7 -2.07 4.77 6.18
CA TYR A 7 -2.43 3.68 7.08
C TYR A 7 -3.38 4.10 8.20
N SER A 8 -4.07 3.12 8.75
CA SER A 8 -4.81 3.23 10.01
C SER A 8 -4.31 2.19 11.00
N SER A 9 -4.21 2.58 12.27
CA SER A 9 -3.76 1.71 13.35
C SER A 9 -4.44 2.11 14.67
N VAL A 10 -4.92 1.12 15.42
CA VAL A 10 -5.52 1.34 16.74
C VAL A 10 -4.57 0.88 17.84
N THR A 11 -4.06 -0.36 17.76
CA THR A 11 -3.19 -0.94 18.80
C THR A 11 -1.71 -0.67 18.58
N GLY A 12 -1.33 -0.09 17.43
CA GLY A 12 0.05 0.19 17.07
C GLY A 12 0.71 -0.84 16.17
N ASN A 13 0.11 -2.01 15.94
CA ASN A 13 0.71 -3.06 15.12
C ASN A 13 0.87 -2.61 13.66
N THR A 14 -0.17 -2.07 13.06
CA THR A 14 -0.13 -1.59 11.68
C THR A 14 0.79 -0.38 11.54
N LYS A 15 0.81 0.50 12.53
CA LYS A 15 1.75 1.63 12.57
C LYS A 15 3.20 1.17 12.53
N GLU A 16 3.55 0.18 13.36
CA GLU A 16 4.92 -0.37 13.41
C GLU A 16 5.32 -0.95 12.04
N LEU A 17 4.42 -1.69 11.42
CA LEU A 17 4.67 -2.24 10.08
C LEU A 17 4.79 -1.12 9.03
N ALA A 18 3.95 -0.10 9.10
CA ALA A 18 4.02 1.07 8.21
C ALA A 18 5.38 1.78 8.32
N GLU A 19 5.90 1.93 9.52
CA GLU A 19 7.20 2.55 9.76
C GLU A 19 8.36 1.70 9.23
N VAL A 20 8.28 0.39 9.33
CA VAL A 20 9.27 -0.54 8.72
C VAL A 20 9.28 -0.36 7.20
N ILE A 21 8.12 -0.36 6.57
CA ILE A 21 7.98 -0.18 5.13
C ILE A 21 8.50 1.21 4.69
N TYR A 22 8.17 2.25 5.44
CA TYR A 22 8.65 3.61 5.20
C TYR A 22 10.18 3.68 5.22
N ARG A 23 10.82 3.12 6.23
CA ARG A 23 12.29 3.08 6.31
C ARG A 23 12.92 2.31 5.14
N ASN A 24 12.27 1.24 4.69
CA ASN A 24 12.76 0.47 3.54
C ASN A 24 12.71 1.30 2.25
N PHE A 25 11.68 2.11 2.04
CA PHE A 25 11.62 3.04 0.92
C PHE A 25 12.70 4.12 1.01
N LEU A 26 12.95 4.67 2.19
CA LEU A 26 13.95 5.72 2.40
C LEU A 26 15.37 5.29 1.99
N GLY A 27 15.68 4.01 2.05
CA GLY A 27 16.95 3.47 1.60
C GLY A 27 17.27 3.72 0.12
N TYR A 28 16.27 4.10 -0.67
CA TYR A 28 16.39 4.32 -2.12
C TYR A 28 16.39 5.80 -2.53
N SER A 29 16.51 6.74 -1.60
CA SER A 29 16.50 8.19 -1.86
C SER A 29 15.28 8.66 -2.67
N LEU A 30 14.10 8.17 -2.30
CA LEU A 30 12.83 8.48 -2.96
C LEU A 30 12.05 9.55 -2.18
N ASP A 31 11.15 10.24 -2.88
CA ASP A 31 10.19 11.15 -2.26
C ASP A 31 9.02 10.35 -1.67
N VAL A 32 9.16 9.95 -0.41
CA VAL A 32 8.19 9.10 0.30
C VAL A 32 7.58 9.87 1.45
N MET A 33 6.26 9.89 1.50
CA MET A 33 5.48 10.45 2.60
C MET A 33 4.69 9.36 3.29
N ILE A 34 4.63 9.42 4.63
CA ILE A 34 3.81 8.52 5.43
C ILE A 34 2.71 9.32 6.12
N TYR A 35 1.48 8.85 5.99
CA TYR A 35 0.30 9.51 6.53
C TYR A 35 -0.53 8.54 7.35
N ARG A 36 -0.97 8.99 8.51
CA ARG A 36 -2.14 8.39 9.13
C ARG A 36 -3.36 8.74 8.29
N ILE A 37 -4.36 7.87 8.26
CA ILE A 37 -5.56 8.10 7.47
C ILE A 37 -6.24 9.44 7.80
N GLU A 38 -6.21 9.85 9.07
CA GLU A 38 -6.80 11.09 9.53
C GLU A 38 -6.14 12.34 8.91
N ASP A 39 -4.87 12.22 8.50
CA ASP A 39 -4.07 13.31 7.93
C ASP A 39 -4.00 13.27 6.41
N PHE A 40 -4.69 12.32 5.77
CA PHE A 40 -4.65 12.15 4.32
C PHE A 40 -6.01 12.43 3.68
N SER A 41 -6.02 13.34 2.72
CA SER A 41 -7.22 13.58 1.92
C SER A 41 -7.26 12.63 0.72
N PRO A 42 -8.32 11.80 0.58
CA PRO A 42 -8.46 10.92 -0.58
C PRO A 42 -8.47 11.64 -1.94
N ALA A 43 -8.76 12.93 -1.96
CA ALA A 43 -8.68 13.75 -3.17
C ALA A 43 -7.26 13.86 -3.73
N TYR A 44 -6.24 13.53 -2.94
CA TYR A 44 -4.84 13.63 -3.35
C TYR A 44 -4.24 12.32 -3.89
N ILE A 45 -5.01 11.25 -3.99
CA ILE A 45 -4.51 9.95 -4.46
C ILE A 45 -3.79 10.08 -5.81
N ASP A 46 -4.37 10.78 -6.74
CA ASP A 46 -3.84 10.93 -8.11
C ASP A 46 -2.61 11.85 -8.22
N ARG A 47 -2.20 12.48 -7.12
CA ARG A 47 -0.94 13.24 -7.05
C ARG A 47 0.28 12.37 -6.82
N PHE A 48 0.07 11.08 -6.54
CA PHE A 48 1.14 10.14 -6.25
C PHE A 48 1.28 9.11 -7.38
N ASP A 49 2.51 8.72 -7.64
CA ASP A 49 2.82 7.64 -8.58
C ASP A 49 2.59 6.27 -7.96
N VAL A 50 2.82 6.17 -6.67
CA VAL A 50 2.65 4.95 -5.86
C VAL A 50 1.85 5.29 -4.61
N VAL A 51 0.83 4.50 -4.33
CA VAL A 51 0.08 4.57 -3.06
C VAL A 51 0.10 3.21 -2.40
N VAL A 52 0.60 3.16 -1.17
CA VAL A 52 0.68 1.96 -0.35
C VAL A 52 -0.30 2.10 0.80
N VAL A 53 -1.24 1.17 0.88
CA VAL A 53 -2.32 1.19 1.88
C VAL A 53 -1.99 0.24 3.02
N GLY A 54 -2.07 0.72 4.25
CA GLY A 54 -1.90 -0.09 5.46
C GLY A 54 -3.18 -0.11 6.29
N THR A 55 -3.64 -1.30 6.67
CA THR A 55 -4.88 -1.45 7.44
C THR A 55 -4.80 -2.59 8.44
N TYR A 56 -5.49 -2.43 9.57
CA TYR A 56 -5.89 -3.54 10.41
C TYR A 56 -7.25 -4.06 9.94
N THR A 57 -7.71 -5.13 10.55
CA THR A 57 -9.02 -5.73 10.21
C THR A 57 -9.98 -5.51 11.37
N TRP A 58 -11.18 -5.01 11.07
CA TRP A 58 -12.24 -4.79 12.02
C TRP A 58 -13.26 -5.93 11.99
N GLY A 59 -13.83 -6.23 13.16
CA GLY A 59 -14.95 -7.15 13.28
C GLY A 59 -14.69 -8.50 12.59
N ASP A 60 -15.62 -8.93 11.76
CA ASP A 60 -15.58 -10.20 11.03
C ASP A 60 -14.96 -10.03 9.62
N GLY A 61 -13.72 -9.57 9.57
CA GLY A 61 -12.98 -9.40 8.32
C GLY A 61 -13.29 -8.10 7.58
N GLU A 62 -13.76 -7.08 8.29
CA GLU A 62 -14.23 -5.83 7.69
C GLU A 62 -13.15 -4.76 7.63
N ILE A 63 -13.30 -3.86 6.67
CA ILE A 63 -12.49 -2.65 6.58
C ILE A 63 -12.85 -1.73 7.75
N PRO A 64 -11.85 -1.18 8.48
CA PRO A 64 -12.10 -0.20 9.51
C PRO A 64 -12.89 0.99 8.98
N LYS A 65 -13.80 1.52 9.79
CA LYS A 65 -14.69 2.61 9.40
C LYS A 65 -13.94 3.82 8.82
N GLU A 66 -12.81 4.20 9.43
CA GLU A 66 -11.98 5.33 9.01
C GLU A 66 -11.29 5.11 7.66
N MET A 67 -11.15 3.85 7.22
CA MET A 67 -10.55 3.50 5.94
C MET A 67 -11.54 3.44 4.77
N ARG A 68 -12.83 3.51 5.05
CA ARG A 68 -13.87 3.38 4.01
C ARG A 68 -13.81 4.49 2.98
N LYS A 69 -13.54 5.73 3.39
CA LYS A 69 -13.41 6.86 2.46
C LYS A 69 -12.28 6.65 1.45
N LEU A 70 -11.15 6.13 1.92
CA LEU A 70 -10.03 5.80 1.05
C LEU A 70 -10.40 4.69 0.06
N TYR A 71 -11.03 3.65 0.54
CA TYR A 71 -11.50 2.54 -0.28
C TYR A 71 -12.43 3.02 -1.42
N TYR A 72 -13.45 3.79 -1.08
CA TYR A 72 -14.40 4.30 -2.07
C TYR A 72 -13.78 5.31 -3.03
N ALA A 73 -12.81 6.09 -2.56
CA ALA A 73 -12.09 7.02 -3.43
C ALA A 73 -11.31 6.29 -4.52
N PHE A 74 -10.65 5.18 -4.19
CA PHE A 74 -9.99 4.33 -5.18
C PHE A 74 -10.99 3.71 -6.16
N GLU A 75 -12.11 3.21 -5.67
CA GLU A 75 -13.14 2.63 -6.53
C GLU A 75 -13.64 3.66 -7.56
N LYS A 76 -13.88 4.88 -7.12
CA LYS A 76 -14.38 5.96 -7.96
C LYS A 76 -13.33 6.49 -8.94
N LEU A 77 -12.08 6.59 -8.50
CA LEU A 77 -10.99 7.13 -9.31
C LEU A 77 -10.61 6.20 -10.47
N GLY A 78 -10.39 4.92 -10.19
CA GLY A 78 -10.06 3.90 -11.18
C GLY A 78 -8.89 4.29 -12.09
N ASN A 79 -7.68 4.46 -11.56
CA ASN A 79 -6.52 4.89 -12.32
C ASN A 79 -5.43 3.80 -12.37
N LYS A 80 -5.30 3.13 -13.52
CA LYS A 80 -4.31 2.06 -13.74
C LYS A 80 -2.86 2.55 -13.82
N LYS A 81 -2.62 3.85 -13.88
CA LYS A 81 -1.26 4.42 -13.83
C LYS A 81 -0.71 4.45 -12.40
N ILE A 82 -1.58 4.46 -11.40
CA ILE A 82 -1.16 4.43 -9.99
C ILE A 82 -0.71 3.01 -9.66
N ILE A 83 0.54 2.88 -9.25
CA ILE A 83 1.07 1.64 -8.69
C ILE A 83 0.61 1.55 -7.24
N SER A 84 0.14 0.40 -6.82
CA SER A 84 -0.31 0.23 -5.45
C SER A 84 0.27 -1.02 -4.79
N GLY A 85 0.26 -0.99 -3.49
CA GLY A 85 0.50 -2.11 -2.62
C GLY A 85 -0.43 -2.02 -1.42
N VAL A 86 -0.69 -3.13 -0.77
CA VAL A 86 -1.47 -3.15 0.46
C VAL A 86 -0.81 -4.06 1.48
N PHE A 87 -0.73 -3.59 2.69
CA PHE A 87 -0.24 -4.36 3.82
C PHE A 87 -1.21 -4.25 5.00
N GLY A 88 -1.10 -5.17 5.91
CA GLY A 88 -1.87 -5.10 7.12
C GLY A 88 -1.42 -6.09 8.18
N THR A 89 -1.94 -5.86 9.37
CA THR A 89 -1.70 -6.71 10.53
C THR A 89 -3.02 -7.33 10.97
N GLY A 90 -2.92 -8.49 11.57
CA GLY A 90 -4.06 -9.21 12.09
C GLY A 90 -3.65 -10.30 13.05
N ASP A 91 -4.63 -11.00 13.56
CA ASP A 91 -4.44 -12.14 14.45
C ASP A 91 -4.95 -13.40 13.74
N SER A 92 -4.04 -14.37 13.51
CA SER A 92 -4.36 -15.62 12.82
C SER A 92 -5.37 -16.48 13.60
N PHE A 93 -5.64 -16.13 14.85
CA PHE A 93 -6.66 -16.75 15.68
C PHE A 93 -8.08 -16.51 15.14
N TYR A 94 -8.29 -15.44 14.37
CA TYR A 94 -9.59 -15.12 13.79
C TYR A 94 -9.76 -15.76 12.41
N PRO A 95 -10.98 -16.27 12.07
CA PRO A 95 -11.23 -16.98 10.81
C PRO A 95 -10.89 -16.16 9.55
N LYS A 96 -11.06 -14.86 9.60
CA LYS A 96 -10.78 -13.96 8.48
C LYS A 96 -9.51 -13.15 8.74
N TYR A 97 -8.39 -13.84 8.90
CA TYR A 97 -7.08 -13.24 9.12
C TYR A 97 -6.75 -12.20 8.05
N CYS A 98 -6.52 -10.95 8.48
CA CYS A 98 -6.25 -9.82 7.59
C CYS A 98 -7.30 -9.65 6.48
N GLY A 99 -8.58 -9.89 6.79
CA GLY A 99 -9.67 -9.79 5.80
C GLY A 99 -9.79 -8.42 5.16
N ALA A 100 -9.50 -7.34 5.88
CA ALA A 100 -9.50 -5.99 5.32
C ALA A 100 -8.40 -5.82 4.25
N VAL A 101 -7.26 -6.47 4.43
CA VAL A 101 -6.18 -6.48 3.41
C VAL A 101 -6.68 -7.15 2.14
N ASP A 102 -7.40 -8.26 2.25
CA ASP A 102 -7.97 -8.96 1.09
C ASP A 102 -8.97 -8.10 0.34
N LEU A 103 -9.83 -7.36 1.05
CA LEU A 103 -10.80 -6.48 0.44
C LEU A 103 -10.12 -5.33 -0.32
N PHE A 104 -9.12 -4.70 0.27
CA PHE A 104 -8.32 -3.69 -0.43
C PHE A 104 -7.57 -4.27 -1.62
N ARG A 105 -6.94 -5.44 -1.45
CA ARG A 105 -6.23 -6.13 -2.53
C ARG A 105 -7.12 -6.32 -3.76
N ASP A 106 -8.31 -6.88 -3.56
CA ASP A 106 -9.22 -7.20 -4.66
C ASP A 106 -9.70 -5.93 -5.37
N MET A 107 -9.98 -4.87 -4.63
CA MET A 107 -10.38 -3.58 -5.19
C MET A 107 -9.20 -2.91 -5.93
N LEU A 108 -8.04 -2.85 -5.31
CA LEU A 108 -6.85 -2.21 -5.89
C LEU A 108 -6.38 -2.94 -7.16
N TYR A 109 -6.50 -4.26 -7.20
CA TYR A 109 -6.20 -5.05 -8.40
C TYR A 109 -7.02 -4.62 -9.60
N VAL A 110 -8.30 -4.33 -9.39
CA VAL A 110 -9.22 -3.90 -10.46
C VAL A 110 -9.00 -2.43 -10.83
N ARG A 111 -8.75 -1.57 -9.86
CA ARG A 111 -8.76 -0.12 -10.02
C ARG A 111 -7.42 0.54 -10.26
N THR A 112 -6.34 -0.10 -9.84
CA THR A 112 -4.98 0.42 -9.95
C THR A 112 -4.05 -0.63 -10.54
N ASN A 113 -2.75 -0.37 -10.54
CA ASN A 113 -1.71 -1.35 -10.85
C ASN A 113 -1.18 -1.95 -9.54
N LEU A 114 -1.93 -2.89 -8.98
CA LEU A 114 -1.54 -3.55 -7.73
C LEU A 114 -0.32 -4.43 -7.94
N THR A 115 0.68 -4.26 -7.10
CA THR A 115 1.97 -4.94 -7.24
C THR A 115 2.25 -5.96 -6.14
N ALA A 116 1.90 -5.63 -4.90
CA ALA A 116 2.29 -6.46 -3.76
C ALA A 116 1.26 -6.40 -2.64
N THR A 117 1.14 -7.52 -1.92
CA THR A 117 0.30 -7.66 -0.73
C THR A 117 1.13 -8.28 0.38
N LEU A 118 1.03 -7.73 1.60
CA LEU A 118 1.76 -8.21 2.76
C LEU A 118 0.84 -8.33 3.96
N LYS A 119 0.77 -9.52 4.55
CA LYS A 119 0.05 -9.79 5.80
C LYS A 119 1.04 -10.16 6.89
N VAL A 120 0.94 -9.51 8.03
CA VAL A 120 1.81 -9.76 9.20
C VAL A 120 0.95 -10.05 10.41
N GLU A 121 1.30 -11.10 11.15
CA GLU A 121 0.61 -11.45 12.40
C GLU A 121 1.12 -10.56 13.54
N LEU A 122 0.19 -9.81 14.13
CA LEU A 122 0.45 -8.93 15.28
C LEU A 122 1.60 -7.93 14.99
N LEU A 123 2.60 -7.85 15.85
CA LEU A 123 3.77 -7.01 15.64
C LEU A 123 4.76 -7.68 14.67
N PRO A 124 5.43 -6.91 13.80
CA PRO A 124 6.47 -7.45 12.93
C PRO A 124 7.57 -8.13 13.72
N GLN A 125 7.90 -9.35 13.31
CA GLN A 125 9.00 -10.14 13.84
C GLN A 125 10.20 -10.09 12.87
N ILE A 126 11.32 -10.71 13.23
CA ILE A 126 12.53 -10.70 12.39
C ILE A 126 12.27 -11.22 10.99
N GLN A 127 11.51 -12.31 10.84
CA GLN A 127 11.14 -12.86 9.54
C GLN A 127 10.28 -11.92 8.69
N ASP A 128 9.54 -11.02 9.34
CA ASP A 128 8.69 -10.05 8.64
C ASP A 128 9.49 -8.88 8.09
N LEU A 129 10.68 -8.59 8.63
CA LEU A 129 11.55 -7.54 8.11
C LEU A 129 12.00 -7.85 6.69
N GLN A 130 12.40 -9.09 6.41
CA GLN A 130 12.76 -9.53 5.06
C GLN A 130 11.54 -9.50 4.11
N ARG A 131 10.39 -9.95 4.57
CA ARG A 131 9.15 -9.90 3.79
C ARG A 131 8.74 -8.46 3.46
N SER A 132 8.91 -7.54 4.39
CA SER A 132 8.67 -6.11 4.18
C SER A 132 9.62 -5.52 3.14
N GLN A 133 10.89 -5.92 3.15
CA GLN A 133 11.85 -5.50 2.12
C GLN A 133 11.46 -6.03 0.74
N MET A 134 11.06 -7.29 0.64
CA MET A 134 10.59 -7.88 -0.61
C MET A 134 9.34 -7.17 -1.15
N PHE A 135 8.45 -6.76 -0.25
CA PHE A 135 7.27 -5.98 -0.60
C PHE A 135 7.65 -4.65 -1.27
N VAL A 136 8.57 -3.90 -0.65
CA VAL A 136 9.09 -2.64 -1.20
C VAL A 136 9.80 -2.86 -2.54
N ASP A 137 10.68 -3.86 -2.61
CA ASP A 137 11.44 -4.17 -3.82
C ASP A 137 10.51 -4.50 -5.00
N SER A 138 9.43 -5.22 -4.76
CA SER A 138 8.43 -5.54 -5.78
C SER A 138 7.76 -4.29 -6.34
N ILE A 139 7.41 -3.35 -5.48
CA ILE A 139 6.80 -2.07 -5.87
C ILE A 139 7.77 -1.26 -6.72
N LEU A 140 9.02 -1.12 -6.27
CA LEU A 140 10.04 -0.35 -6.98
C LEU A 140 10.40 -0.97 -8.32
N LYS A 141 10.46 -2.28 -8.40
CA LYS A 141 10.71 -3.01 -9.65
C LYS A 141 9.59 -2.75 -10.68
N ARG A 142 8.34 -2.71 -10.25
CA ARG A 142 7.22 -2.39 -11.13
C ARG A 142 7.30 -0.95 -11.61
N ALA A 143 7.64 -0.01 -10.73
CA ALA A 143 7.81 1.41 -11.07
C ALA A 143 8.91 1.61 -12.11
N ASP A 144 10.04 0.95 -11.96
CA ASP A 144 11.16 1.02 -12.93
C ASP A 144 10.77 0.49 -14.30
N LYS A 145 10.03 -0.62 -14.36
CA LYS A 145 9.54 -1.17 -15.63
C LYS A 145 8.62 -0.21 -16.35
N LEU A 146 7.71 0.45 -15.65
CA LEU A 146 6.79 1.40 -16.26
C LEU A 146 7.52 2.64 -16.78
N ASN A 147 8.46 3.20 -15.99
CA ASN A 147 9.27 4.35 -16.40
C ASN A 147 10.11 4.02 -17.65
N ASN A 148 10.72 2.87 -17.70
CA ASN A 148 11.50 2.45 -18.85
C ASN A 148 10.63 2.23 -20.10
N SER A 149 9.42 1.69 -19.93
CA SER A 149 8.46 1.53 -21.03
C SER A 149 8.02 2.88 -21.62
N PHE A 150 7.83 3.89 -20.79
CA PHE A 150 7.50 5.25 -21.24
C PHE A 150 8.68 5.89 -21.98
N LYS A 151 9.91 5.79 -21.45
CA LYS A 151 11.11 6.32 -22.10
C LYS A 151 11.35 5.67 -23.47
N MET A 152 11.12 4.39 -23.62
CA MET A 152 11.26 3.69 -24.90
C MET A 152 10.21 4.12 -25.92
N LYS A 153 8.98 4.40 -25.49
CA LYS A 153 7.93 4.91 -26.39
C LYS A 153 8.25 6.32 -26.88
N ASP A 154 8.76 7.18 -26.02
CA ASP A 154 9.15 8.55 -26.39
C ASP A 154 10.30 8.57 -27.41
N ILE A 155 11.19 7.59 -27.37
CA ILE A 155 12.30 7.45 -28.32
C ILE A 155 11.79 6.98 -29.69
N GLN A 156 10.74 6.17 -29.76
CA GLN A 156 10.20 5.65 -31.02
C GLN A 156 9.40 6.70 -31.81
N TYR A 157 8.96 7.78 -31.18
CA TYR A 157 8.19 8.86 -31.83
C TYR A 157 9.01 10.11 -32.15
N LYS A 158 10.31 10.06 -31.93
CA LYS A 158 11.27 11.10 -32.35
C LYS A 158 12.04 10.67 -33.60
#